data_3ceb9345761efe4ed1c03dd0ae91a863
#
_entry.id   3ceb9345761efe4ed1c03dd0ae91a863
#
_cell.length_a   1.000
_cell.length_b   1.000
_cell.length_c   1.000
_cell.angle_alpha   90.00
_cell.angle_beta   90.00
_cell.angle_gamma   90.00
#
_symmetry.space_group_name_H-M   'P 1'
#
loop_
_entity.id
_entity.type
_entity.pdbx_description
1 polymer ?
#
loop_
_entity_poly.entity_id
_entity_poly.type
_entity_poly.pdbx_seq_one_letter_code
_entity_poly.pdbx_strand_id
1 'polypeptide(L)'
;MTTLTKLRARVSPQAISKVTRIFNGTLDDIFAELFQNARRAGATRVVVTAEHLDDACLITVVDDDGAGIADPIDLVSLGQSDWPGECRTREDPAGMGFFSLAGLDTVVSSTSAVGSFSLGIAGDAWTGEADIDVLPWDGPRGTTIAFHFPPGSDGKLERTVEAAARFFPLPVTYNGKYLARADFLADAHKVVERDGYRIGVFRDRHSPHVATLNFHGVTLKHAFPVIKEVHHTQWSVQVDIVDAPDLVLVLPARKEIYRNAALDHLVELCRRAIFSVIYAEPLHRLSFEDWLEARFYCDDFPLAARQLPLWSPSTARDDYRPVPAFADLEPGATIYDDTDSYDSVTFGRALRRSNGGEPHKLGGPDPRAFHEPITNFIGYPWYDALSCFIRTGECFTYDGDQAAASEPGALTQRPGAIRIELTDQHGHRLDVETDFDIQESDDSWGDPDNAQIALTQSSELSPDDLTDLIIDAVFSPSDDSDADSYDTQETRFRHDAAVRAHAILEGEDAAILAGIRMAFADRIAWRIPHGRTLNLTWSREGSNLQLAGAGEGASQ
;
A
#
# COMPACT_ATOMS: atom_id res chain seq x y z
N MET A 1 25.31 55.51 10.71
CA MET A 1 24.22 54.93 11.50
C MET A 1 24.74 54.69 12.90
N THR A 2 24.17 55.30 13.91
CA THR A 2 24.58 55.17 15.31
C THR A 2 23.84 53.95 15.90
N THR A 3 24.60 52.97 16.39
CA THR A 3 24.02 51.80 17.05
C THR A 3 23.36 52.26 18.36
N LEU A 4 22.05 52.09 18.52
CA LEU A 4 21.33 52.48 19.71
C LEU A 4 21.63 51.59 20.93
N THR A 5 21.84 50.32 20.72
CA THR A 5 22.24 49.33 21.77
C THR A 5 22.80 48.06 21.15
N LYS A 6 23.61 47.32 21.91
CA LYS A 6 24.09 45.96 21.56
C LYS A 6 23.41 44.99 22.49
N LEU A 7 22.78 43.97 21.94
CA LEU A 7 22.14 42.87 22.69
C LEU A 7 22.95 41.59 22.48
N ARG A 8 23.03 40.75 23.53
CA ARG A 8 23.57 39.39 23.46
C ARG A 8 22.42 38.44 23.79
N ALA A 9 22.33 37.35 23.04
CA ALA A 9 21.41 36.25 23.39
C ALA A 9 21.79 35.71 24.78
N ARG A 10 20.80 35.41 25.60
CA ARG A 10 20.94 34.83 26.94
C ARG A 10 19.97 33.68 27.10
N VAL A 11 20.37 32.65 27.82
CA VAL A 11 19.53 31.54 28.24
C VAL A 11 18.94 31.88 29.62
N SER A 12 17.61 31.79 29.76
CA SER A 12 16.96 31.97 31.07
C SER A 12 17.32 30.80 31.99
N PRO A 13 17.51 31.03 33.31
CA PRO A 13 17.60 29.92 34.29
C PRO A 13 16.42 28.95 34.21
N GLN A 14 15.23 29.43 33.87
CA GLN A 14 14.04 28.60 33.65
C GLN A 14 14.08 27.74 32.37
N ALA A 15 15.13 27.88 31.53
CA ALA A 15 15.26 27.07 30.35
C ALA A 15 15.45 25.59 30.68
N ILE A 16 16.15 25.25 31.75
CA ILE A 16 16.33 23.88 32.23
C ILE A 16 14.95 23.23 32.49
N SER A 17 14.10 23.86 33.31
CA SER A 17 12.75 23.36 33.60
C SER A 17 11.82 23.27 32.36
N LYS A 18 12.07 24.05 31.30
CA LYS A 18 11.33 23.97 30.06
C LYS A 18 11.84 22.84 29.16
N VAL A 19 13.15 22.68 29.10
CA VAL A 19 13.79 21.63 28.29
C VAL A 19 13.55 20.25 28.90
N THR A 20 13.57 20.09 30.22
CA THR A 20 13.25 18.82 30.90
C THR A 20 11.84 18.33 30.58
N ARG A 21 10.88 19.23 30.30
CA ARG A 21 9.53 18.85 29.87
C ARG A 21 9.46 18.34 28.43
N ILE A 22 10.49 18.56 27.61
CA ILE A 22 10.59 18.06 26.24
C ILE A 22 11.01 16.58 26.26
N PHE A 23 11.76 16.18 27.29
CA PHE A 23 12.05 14.77 27.54
C PHE A 23 10.86 14.17 28.27
N ASN A 24 10.13 13.28 27.63
CA ASN A 24 8.91 12.65 28.21
C ASN A 24 9.21 11.74 29.42
N GLY A 25 10.49 11.53 29.78
CA GLY A 25 10.90 10.71 30.91
C GLY A 25 10.39 9.26 30.85
N THR A 26 10.14 8.75 29.64
CA THR A 26 9.73 7.36 29.47
C THR A 26 10.94 6.44 29.61
N LEU A 27 10.72 5.22 30.09
CA LEU A 27 11.79 4.22 30.18
C LEU A 27 12.43 3.95 28.81
N ASP A 28 11.64 3.99 27.72
CA ASP A 28 12.15 3.81 26.35
C ASP A 28 13.16 4.89 25.98
N ASP A 29 12.86 6.17 26.28
CA ASP A 29 13.75 7.29 26.00
C ASP A 29 15.02 7.22 26.89
N ILE A 30 14.86 6.87 28.18
CA ILE A 30 15.95 6.71 29.13
C ILE A 30 16.92 5.62 28.67
N PHE A 31 16.44 4.41 28.37
CA PHE A 31 17.32 3.31 27.94
C PHE A 31 17.95 3.59 26.57
N ALA A 32 17.23 4.18 25.64
CA ALA A 32 17.80 4.59 24.35
C ALA A 32 19.00 5.53 24.55
N GLU A 33 18.89 6.48 25.47
CA GLU A 33 19.95 7.45 25.74
C GLU A 33 21.14 6.83 26.51
N LEU A 34 20.86 6.08 27.56
CA LEU A 34 21.90 5.45 28.36
C LEU A 34 22.69 4.43 27.53
N PHE A 35 22.05 3.64 26.71
CA PHE A 35 22.69 2.68 25.81
C PHE A 35 23.57 3.40 24.77
N GLN A 36 23.07 4.49 24.18
CA GLN A 36 23.88 5.29 23.26
C GLN A 36 25.11 5.89 23.95
N ASN A 37 24.98 6.35 25.18
CA ASN A 37 26.09 6.90 25.93
C ASN A 37 27.15 5.83 26.26
N ALA A 38 26.72 4.63 26.67
CA ALA A 38 27.62 3.49 26.90
C ALA A 38 28.39 3.13 25.60
N ARG A 39 27.71 3.09 24.45
CA ARG A 39 28.37 2.84 23.16
C ARG A 39 29.40 3.93 22.81
N ARG A 40 29.02 5.19 22.97
CA ARG A 40 29.96 6.34 22.73
C ARG A 40 31.14 6.33 23.65
N ALA A 41 30.97 5.88 24.90
CA ALA A 41 32.04 5.70 25.85
C ALA A 41 32.98 4.53 25.50
N GLY A 42 32.68 3.76 24.44
CA GLY A 42 33.45 2.60 24.02
C GLY A 42 33.28 1.39 24.95
N ALA A 43 32.16 1.29 25.64
CA ALA A 43 31.83 0.11 26.44
C ALA A 43 31.76 -1.14 25.58
N THR A 44 32.09 -2.31 26.14
CA THR A 44 32.00 -3.59 25.45
C THR A 44 30.67 -4.31 25.74
N ARG A 45 29.96 -3.91 26.79
CA ARG A 45 28.65 -4.45 27.18
C ARG A 45 27.90 -3.45 28.05
N VAL A 46 26.58 -3.71 28.20
CA VAL A 46 25.73 -2.99 29.15
C VAL A 46 25.06 -3.99 30.09
N VAL A 47 25.08 -3.70 31.39
CA VAL A 47 24.42 -4.49 32.41
C VAL A 47 23.28 -3.67 33.01
N VAL A 48 22.07 -4.18 32.97
CA VAL A 48 20.88 -3.59 33.58
C VAL A 48 20.41 -4.49 34.69
N THR A 49 20.24 -3.91 35.89
CA THR A 49 19.60 -4.58 37.02
C THR A 49 18.40 -3.77 37.49
N ALA A 50 17.39 -4.44 37.99
CA ALA A 50 16.21 -3.82 38.57
C ALA A 50 15.87 -4.52 39.88
N GLU A 51 15.71 -3.73 40.94
CA GLU A 51 15.30 -4.17 42.26
C GLU A 51 13.98 -3.49 42.62
N HIS A 52 12.97 -4.29 42.96
CA HIS A 52 11.67 -3.79 43.34
C HIS A 52 11.68 -3.40 44.82
N LEU A 53 11.32 -2.15 45.10
CA LEU A 53 11.13 -1.60 46.42
C LEU A 53 9.63 -1.37 46.65
N ASP A 54 9.21 -1.19 47.89
CA ASP A 54 7.77 -1.02 48.25
C ASP A 54 7.10 0.14 47.52
N ASP A 55 7.84 1.23 47.25
CA ASP A 55 7.35 2.49 46.67
C ASP A 55 7.98 2.89 45.35
N ALA A 56 8.97 2.12 44.86
CA ALA A 56 9.67 2.41 43.61
C ALA A 56 10.38 1.17 43.08
N CYS A 57 10.92 1.28 41.86
CA CYS A 57 11.86 0.33 41.26
C CYS A 57 13.24 1.01 41.16
N LEU A 58 14.25 0.46 41.82
CA LEU A 58 15.64 0.89 41.62
C LEU A 58 16.22 0.23 40.38
N ILE A 59 16.52 1.03 39.36
CA ILE A 59 17.11 0.58 38.11
C ILE A 59 18.58 1.01 38.07
N THR A 60 19.47 0.07 37.81
CA THR A 60 20.89 0.34 37.67
C THR A 60 21.36 -0.07 36.28
N VAL A 61 22.02 0.86 35.57
CA VAL A 61 22.65 0.64 34.27
C VAL A 61 24.13 0.83 34.43
N VAL A 62 24.92 -0.14 34.02
CA VAL A 62 26.38 -0.14 34.11
C VAL A 62 26.99 -0.32 32.74
N ASP A 63 27.93 0.57 32.36
CA ASP A 63 28.88 0.38 31.29
C ASP A 63 30.23 -0.04 31.87
N ASP A 64 30.63 -1.29 31.71
CA ASP A 64 31.72 -1.87 32.52
C ASP A 64 33.14 -1.37 32.24
N ASP A 65 33.48 -0.97 31.04
CA ASP A 65 34.82 -0.66 30.61
C ASP A 65 34.91 0.53 29.63
N GLY A 66 33.86 1.32 29.62
CA GLY A 66 33.82 2.58 28.89
C GLY A 66 34.86 3.59 29.39
N ALA A 67 35.00 4.69 28.67
CA ALA A 67 35.96 5.74 29.00
C ALA A 67 35.71 6.34 30.39
N GLY A 68 34.51 6.26 30.93
CA GLY A 68 34.07 6.99 32.11
C GLY A 68 33.88 8.48 31.82
N ILE A 69 33.44 9.23 32.82
CA ILE A 69 33.16 10.66 32.74
C ILE A 69 34.33 11.40 33.44
N ALA A 70 34.90 12.38 32.75
CA ALA A 70 36.09 13.08 33.23
C ALA A 70 35.74 14.18 34.26
N ASP A 71 34.69 14.97 33.97
CA ASP A 71 34.21 16.06 34.83
C ASP A 71 32.73 15.89 35.15
N PRO A 72 32.32 15.80 36.43
CA PRO A 72 30.94 15.68 36.82
C PRO A 72 30.07 16.86 36.39
N ILE A 73 30.64 18.04 36.10
CA ILE A 73 29.91 19.23 35.66
C ILE A 73 29.21 19.00 34.31
N ASP A 74 29.78 18.15 33.43
CA ASP A 74 29.25 17.86 32.12
C ASP A 74 27.91 17.10 32.18
N LEU A 75 27.63 16.40 33.26
CA LEU A 75 26.35 15.71 33.48
C LEU A 75 25.18 16.67 33.75
N VAL A 76 25.46 17.77 34.43
CA VAL A 76 24.44 18.71 34.91
C VAL A 76 24.43 20.04 34.16
N SER A 77 25.33 20.21 33.17
CA SER A 77 25.39 21.39 32.31
C SER A 77 24.64 21.15 31.01
N LEU A 78 23.44 21.71 30.90
CA LEU A 78 22.59 21.55 29.71
C LEU A 78 23.28 22.12 28.46
N GLY A 79 23.44 21.28 27.42
CA GLY A 79 24.07 21.68 26.16
C GLY A 79 25.59 21.69 26.18
N GLN A 80 26.23 21.30 27.31
CA GLN A 80 27.66 21.09 27.39
C GLN A 80 27.96 19.58 27.20
N SER A 81 29.00 19.29 26.46
CA SER A 81 29.41 17.91 26.19
C SER A 81 30.94 17.85 26.15
N ASP A 82 31.52 17.00 26.99
CA ASP A 82 33.00 16.75 27.03
C ASP A 82 33.40 15.53 26.19
N TRP A 83 32.53 15.07 25.29
CA TRP A 83 32.90 14.01 24.36
C TRP A 83 34.14 14.40 23.55
N PRO A 84 35.10 13.47 23.30
CA PRO A 84 36.26 13.72 22.44
C PRO A 84 35.89 14.38 21.12
N GLY A 85 36.77 15.24 20.59
CA GLY A 85 36.50 16.00 19.37
C GLY A 85 36.02 15.14 18.19
N GLU A 86 36.54 13.92 18.08
CA GLU A 86 36.08 12.94 17.07
C GLU A 86 34.65 12.50 17.29
N CYS A 87 34.23 12.24 18.53
CA CYS A 87 32.86 11.87 18.85
C CYS A 87 31.91 13.05 18.63
N ARG A 88 32.32 14.27 19.00
CA ARG A 88 31.55 15.49 18.75
C ARG A 88 31.34 15.76 17.26
N THR A 89 32.35 15.51 16.46
CA THR A 89 32.26 15.69 15.00
C THR A 89 31.41 14.60 14.33
N ARG A 90 31.45 13.38 14.88
CA ARG A 90 30.76 12.20 14.29
C ARG A 90 29.32 12.09 14.68
N GLU A 91 28.89 12.50 15.87
CA GLU A 91 27.55 12.18 16.36
C GLU A 91 26.78 13.38 16.93
N ASP A 92 27.41 14.58 16.96
CA ASP A 92 26.84 15.82 17.50
C ASP A 92 26.07 15.59 18.82
N PRO A 93 26.73 15.08 19.89
CA PRO A 93 26.06 14.82 21.14
C PRO A 93 25.62 16.14 21.76
N ALA A 94 24.31 16.34 21.88
CA ALA A 94 23.75 17.63 22.30
C ALA A 94 24.02 18.02 23.75
N GLY A 95 24.66 17.15 24.55
CA GLY A 95 24.84 17.38 25.99
C GLY A 95 23.50 17.52 26.73
N MET A 96 22.44 16.90 26.18
CA MET A 96 21.08 16.97 26.75
C MET A 96 20.53 15.60 27.13
N GLY A 97 21.15 14.52 26.67
CA GLY A 97 20.60 13.18 26.80
C GLY A 97 20.46 12.70 28.24
N PHE A 98 21.40 13.09 29.10
CA PHE A 98 21.33 12.76 30.52
C PHE A 98 20.09 13.37 31.23
N PHE A 99 19.59 14.48 30.73
CA PHE A 99 18.34 15.10 31.20
C PHE A 99 17.07 14.26 30.92
N SER A 100 17.18 13.14 30.24
CA SER A 100 16.09 12.14 30.20
C SER A 100 15.75 11.57 31.58
N LEU A 101 16.68 11.65 32.54
CA LEU A 101 16.53 11.27 33.94
C LEU A 101 15.98 12.41 34.81
N ALA A 102 15.76 13.60 34.26
CA ALA A 102 15.36 14.75 35.03
C ALA A 102 14.02 14.52 35.77
N GLY A 103 14.03 14.85 37.05
CA GLY A 103 12.90 14.61 37.96
C GLY A 103 12.96 13.26 38.69
N LEU A 104 13.93 12.39 38.36
CA LEU A 104 14.16 11.13 39.07
C LEU A 104 15.33 11.29 40.06
N ASP A 105 15.21 10.66 41.20
CA ASP A 105 16.36 10.51 42.12
C ASP A 105 17.37 9.60 41.46
N THR A 106 18.56 10.14 41.21
CA THR A 106 19.58 9.49 40.39
C THR A 106 20.94 9.53 41.11
N VAL A 107 21.67 8.43 41.05
CA VAL A 107 23.07 8.34 41.51
C VAL A 107 23.93 7.97 40.32
N VAL A 108 24.99 8.75 40.08
CA VAL A 108 26.00 8.47 39.06
C VAL A 108 27.34 8.26 39.73
N SER A 109 27.95 7.13 39.42
CA SER A 109 29.33 6.82 39.87
C SER A 109 30.16 6.51 38.63
N SER A 110 31.28 7.17 38.48
CA SER A 110 32.12 7.02 37.30
C SER A 110 33.61 7.04 37.62
N THR A 111 34.38 6.21 36.92
CA THR A 111 35.83 6.16 36.96
C THR A 111 36.38 6.30 35.56
N SER A 112 37.15 7.37 35.34
CA SER A 112 37.81 7.70 34.07
C SER A 112 39.34 7.62 34.20
N ALA A 113 40.04 7.95 33.13
CA ALA A 113 41.51 8.04 33.16
C ALA A 113 42.04 9.18 34.04
N VAL A 114 41.22 10.20 34.32
CA VAL A 114 41.63 11.42 35.05
C VAL A 114 41.12 11.46 36.49
N GLY A 115 40.16 10.66 36.87
CA GLY A 115 39.60 10.63 38.22
C GLY A 115 38.34 9.79 38.33
N SER A 116 37.87 9.71 39.59
CA SER A 116 36.62 9.01 39.91
C SER A 116 35.77 9.83 40.87
N PHE A 117 34.47 9.72 40.74
CA PHE A 117 33.50 10.42 41.58
C PHE A 117 32.15 9.66 41.66
N SER A 118 31.37 10.01 42.67
CA SER A 118 29.97 9.67 42.75
C SER A 118 29.17 10.93 43.10
N LEU A 119 28.03 11.10 42.47
CA LEU A 119 27.12 12.19 42.79
C LEU A 119 25.67 11.69 42.86
N GLY A 120 24.91 12.25 43.81
CA GLY A 120 23.47 12.02 43.97
C GLY A 120 22.69 13.24 43.55
N ILE A 121 21.76 13.07 42.64
CA ILE A 121 20.89 14.13 42.12
C ILE A 121 19.49 13.82 42.58
N ALA A 122 18.96 14.61 43.55
CA ALA A 122 17.57 14.51 43.94
C ALA A 122 16.65 14.98 42.80
N GLY A 123 15.42 14.43 42.74
CA GLY A 123 14.48 14.74 41.66
C GLY A 123 14.19 16.25 41.48
N ASP A 124 14.22 17.02 42.53
CA ASP A 124 14.04 18.48 42.53
C ASP A 124 15.35 19.26 42.17
N ALA A 125 16.51 18.67 42.40
CA ALA A 125 17.80 19.31 42.10
C ALA A 125 18.04 19.51 40.57
N TRP A 126 17.31 18.82 39.72
CA TRP A 126 17.39 18.99 38.27
C TRP A 126 16.95 20.37 37.78
N THR A 127 16.32 21.18 38.65
CA THR A 127 15.89 22.55 38.30
C THR A 127 17.06 23.55 38.32
N GLY A 128 18.21 23.16 38.88
CA GLY A 128 19.38 24.02 39.05
C GLY A 128 19.28 25.00 40.23
N GLU A 129 18.34 24.76 41.14
CA GLU A 129 18.12 25.58 42.34
C GLU A 129 18.85 25.02 43.58
N ALA A 130 19.24 23.74 43.55
CA ALA A 130 19.93 23.06 44.61
C ALA A 130 21.38 22.70 44.21
N ASP A 131 22.27 22.74 45.19
CA ASP A 131 23.64 22.27 45.01
C ASP A 131 23.67 20.73 45.00
N ILE A 132 24.57 20.14 44.20
CA ILE A 132 24.76 18.70 44.06
C ILE A 132 26.14 18.36 44.63
N ASP A 133 26.20 17.51 45.64
CA ASP A 133 27.44 17.07 46.26
C ASP A 133 28.15 16.04 45.39
N VAL A 134 29.45 16.27 45.15
CA VAL A 134 30.36 15.33 44.49
C VAL A 134 31.17 14.60 45.57
N LEU A 135 31.02 13.29 45.60
CA LEU A 135 31.67 12.44 46.60
C LEU A 135 32.81 11.61 45.97
N PRO A 136 33.84 11.25 46.75
CA PRO A 136 34.87 10.33 46.27
C PRO A 136 34.25 8.95 45.97
N TRP A 137 34.73 8.32 44.92
CA TRP A 137 34.34 6.98 44.47
C TRP A 137 35.58 6.12 44.23
N ASP A 138 35.50 4.83 44.59
CA ASP A 138 36.58 3.86 44.34
C ASP A 138 35.97 2.61 43.71
N GLY A 139 35.55 2.74 42.48
CA GLY A 139 34.92 1.67 41.69
C GLY A 139 35.70 1.37 40.40
N PRO A 140 35.28 0.36 39.67
CA PRO A 140 35.90 -0.03 38.41
C PRO A 140 35.80 1.12 37.40
N ARG A 141 36.61 1.04 36.34
CA ARG A 141 36.53 1.94 35.19
C ARG A 141 35.18 1.79 34.52
N GLY A 142 34.59 2.89 34.03
CA GLY A 142 33.30 2.95 33.42
C GLY A 142 32.31 3.82 34.20
N THR A 143 31.04 3.70 33.91
CA THR A 143 29.99 4.52 34.53
C THR A 143 28.86 3.63 35.03
N THR A 144 28.40 3.89 36.23
CA THR A 144 27.20 3.28 36.82
C THR A 144 26.16 4.37 37.07
N ILE A 145 24.96 4.20 36.56
CA ILE A 145 23.83 5.11 36.74
C ILE A 145 22.67 4.33 37.40
N ALA A 146 22.31 4.74 38.60
CA ALA A 146 21.18 4.16 39.32
C ALA A 146 20.11 5.23 39.52
N PHE A 147 18.83 4.89 39.28
CA PHE A 147 17.75 5.83 39.44
C PHE A 147 16.45 5.13 39.94
N HIS A 148 15.65 5.88 40.68
CA HIS A 148 14.36 5.41 41.17
C HIS A 148 13.28 5.76 40.16
N PHE A 149 12.54 4.73 39.72
CA PHE A 149 11.42 4.89 38.80
C PHE A 149 10.09 4.60 39.53
N PRO A 150 9.01 5.35 39.25
CA PRO A 150 7.74 5.16 39.95
C PRO A 150 7.19 3.73 39.84
N PRO A 151 6.49 3.21 40.86
CA PRO A 151 5.93 1.87 40.87
C PRO A 151 4.83 1.70 39.84
N GLY A 152 4.53 0.46 39.47
CA GLY A 152 3.51 0.12 38.47
C GLY A 152 4.00 -0.03 37.03
N SER A 153 5.32 0.14 36.81
CA SER A 153 5.97 -0.08 35.50
C SER A 153 6.52 -1.48 35.33
N ASP A 154 6.44 -2.33 36.35
CA ASP A 154 7.16 -3.60 36.49
C ASP A 154 6.91 -4.57 35.34
N GLY A 155 5.66 -4.72 34.91
CA GLY A 155 5.32 -5.60 33.77
C GLY A 155 5.79 -5.08 32.40
N LYS A 156 6.25 -3.82 32.34
CA LYS A 156 6.75 -3.20 31.12
C LYS A 156 8.27 -3.10 31.08
N LEU A 157 8.94 -3.07 32.24
CA LEU A 157 10.36 -2.80 32.32
C LEU A 157 11.20 -3.81 31.55
N GLU A 158 11.03 -5.12 31.79
CA GLU A 158 11.76 -6.16 31.06
C GLU A 158 11.56 -6.02 29.54
N ARG A 159 10.31 -5.83 29.11
CA ARG A 159 9.98 -5.63 27.69
C ARG A 159 10.61 -4.38 27.10
N THR A 160 10.67 -3.30 27.87
CA THR A 160 11.32 -2.05 27.41
C THR A 160 12.83 -2.25 27.25
N VAL A 161 13.50 -2.90 28.23
CA VAL A 161 14.94 -3.22 28.12
C VAL A 161 15.21 -4.19 26.96
N GLU A 162 14.37 -5.22 26.78
CA GLU A 162 14.46 -6.14 25.65
C GLU A 162 14.29 -5.41 24.30
N ALA A 163 13.34 -4.49 24.22
CA ALA A 163 13.11 -3.70 23.01
C ALA A 163 14.30 -2.79 22.70
N ALA A 164 14.87 -2.11 23.69
CA ALA A 164 16.06 -1.26 23.55
C ALA A 164 17.30 -2.08 23.16
N ALA A 165 17.45 -3.30 23.68
CA ALA A 165 18.58 -4.20 23.41
C ALA A 165 18.48 -4.87 22.03
N ARG A 166 17.28 -4.99 21.47
CA ARG A 166 16.98 -5.86 20.31
C ARG A 166 17.89 -5.62 19.11
N PHE A 167 18.14 -4.36 18.77
CA PHE A 167 18.98 -3.96 17.62
C PHE A 167 20.19 -3.16 18.04
N PHE A 168 20.48 -3.12 19.35
CA PHE A 168 21.63 -2.41 19.89
C PHE A 168 22.93 -3.18 19.60
N PRO A 169 24.03 -2.51 19.22
CA PRO A 169 25.25 -3.20 18.78
C PRO A 169 26.00 -3.94 19.87
N LEU A 170 25.88 -3.52 21.15
CA LEU A 170 26.59 -4.15 22.26
C LEU A 170 25.72 -5.23 22.94
N PRO A 171 26.35 -6.24 23.56
CA PRO A 171 25.66 -7.18 24.42
C PRO A 171 24.99 -6.48 25.62
N VAL A 172 23.75 -6.84 25.90
CA VAL A 172 22.99 -6.35 27.06
C VAL A 172 22.58 -7.53 27.94
N THR A 173 22.76 -7.35 29.26
CA THR A 173 22.20 -8.29 30.25
C THR A 173 21.15 -7.57 31.09
N TYR A 174 20.08 -8.29 31.44
CA TYR A 174 19.05 -7.82 32.36
C TYR A 174 18.91 -8.82 33.51
N ASN A 175 19.12 -8.36 34.74
CA ASN A 175 19.11 -9.19 35.96
C ASN A 175 19.93 -10.48 35.78
N GLY A 176 21.12 -10.38 35.18
CA GLY A 176 22.05 -11.48 34.94
C GLY A 176 21.74 -12.35 33.74
N LYS A 177 20.63 -12.13 33.03
CA LYS A 177 20.23 -12.87 31.81
C LYS A 177 20.68 -12.09 30.56
N TYR A 178 21.38 -12.74 29.64
CA TYR A 178 21.69 -12.16 28.33
C TYR A 178 20.41 -11.96 27.51
N LEU A 179 20.22 -10.76 26.98
CA LEU A 179 19.12 -10.45 26.09
C LEU A 179 19.45 -10.84 24.65
N ALA A 180 18.46 -11.40 23.97
CA ALA A 180 18.62 -11.78 22.58
C ALA A 180 18.67 -10.55 21.68
N ARG A 181 19.69 -10.47 20.82
CA ARG A 181 19.78 -9.46 19.77
C ARG A 181 19.23 -10.04 18.47
N ALA A 182 18.59 -9.20 17.68
CA ALA A 182 18.12 -9.55 16.35
C ALA A 182 18.92 -8.75 15.30
N ASP A 183 19.09 -9.36 14.13
CA ASP A 183 19.57 -8.60 12.98
C ASP A 183 18.40 -7.76 12.42
N PHE A 184 18.61 -6.46 12.29
CA PHE A 184 17.60 -5.53 11.77
C PHE A 184 17.22 -5.86 10.31
N LEU A 185 18.11 -6.49 9.58
CA LEU A 185 17.99 -6.85 8.16
C LEU A 185 17.79 -8.35 7.92
N ALA A 186 17.41 -9.12 8.94
CA ALA A 186 17.36 -10.59 8.87
C ALA A 186 16.55 -11.15 7.68
N ASP A 187 15.46 -10.47 7.30
CA ASP A 187 14.56 -10.93 6.23
C ASP A 187 14.83 -10.24 4.88
N ALA A 188 15.96 -9.54 4.75
CA ALA A 188 16.30 -8.86 3.50
C ALA A 188 16.58 -9.89 2.38
N HIS A 189 16.04 -9.63 1.20
CA HIS A 189 16.37 -10.40 -0.01
C HIS A 189 17.88 -10.33 -0.30
N LYS A 190 18.47 -9.14 -0.11
CA LYS A 190 19.91 -8.91 -0.18
C LYS A 190 20.32 -7.78 0.73
N VAL A 191 21.50 -7.89 1.35
CA VAL A 191 22.13 -6.81 2.10
C VAL A 191 23.33 -6.29 1.32
N VAL A 192 23.39 -4.96 1.17
CA VAL A 192 24.52 -4.24 0.56
C VAL A 192 25.20 -3.42 1.65
N GLU A 193 26.50 -3.57 1.81
CA GLU A 193 27.31 -2.80 2.78
C GLU A 193 28.14 -1.76 2.04
N ARG A 194 27.96 -0.50 2.40
CA ARG A 194 28.68 0.60 1.77
C ARG A 194 28.67 1.85 2.67
N ASP A 195 29.81 2.55 2.71
CA ASP A 195 30.00 3.87 3.34
C ASP A 195 29.47 3.94 4.78
N GLY A 196 29.64 2.84 5.55
CA GLY A 196 29.17 2.75 6.93
C GLY A 196 27.68 2.41 7.10
N TYR A 197 26.99 2.08 6.01
CA TYR A 197 25.60 1.64 5.99
C TYR A 197 25.49 0.15 5.62
N ARG A 198 24.58 -0.56 6.27
CA ARG A 198 24.04 -1.84 5.80
C ARG A 198 22.63 -1.59 5.26
N ILE A 199 22.44 -1.81 3.98
CA ILE A 199 21.17 -1.56 3.28
C ILE A 199 20.56 -2.90 2.92
N GLY A 200 19.48 -3.28 3.57
CA GLY A 200 18.68 -4.46 3.23
C GLY A 200 17.64 -4.11 2.18
N VAL A 201 17.65 -4.82 1.05
CA VAL A 201 16.64 -4.70 0.01
C VAL A 201 15.60 -5.79 0.20
N PHE A 202 14.33 -5.42 0.21
CA PHE A 202 13.19 -6.31 0.44
C PHE A 202 12.28 -6.32 -0.79
N ARG A 203 11.77 -7.50 -1.11
CA ARG A 203 10.79 -7.70 -2.17
C ARG A 203 9.40 -7.89 -1.56
N ASP A 204 8.39 -7.20 -2.10
CA ASP A 204 6.96 -7.32 -1.74
C ASP A 204 6.65 -7.18 -0.24
N ARG A 205 7.53 -6.50 0.50
CA ARG A 205 7.32 -6.24 1.93
C ARG A 205 6.53 -4.96 2.11
N HIS A 206 5.25 -5.09 2.43
CA HIS A 206 4.37 -4.00 2.79
C HIS A 206 4.05 -4.04 4.27
N SER A 207 4.62 -3.13 5.06
CA SER A 207 4.12 -2.85 6.39
C SER A 207 4.36 -1.37 6.74
N PRO A 208 3.31 -0.54 6.78
CA PRO A 208 3.42 0.88 7.12
C PRO A 208 3.86 1.11 8.57
N HIS A 209 3.92 0.06 9.38
CA HIS A 209 4.25 0.15 10.81
C HIS A 209 5.68 -0.26 11.16
N VAL A 210 6.44 -0.80 10.21
CA VAL A 210 7.82 -1.24 10.46
C VAL A 210 8.78 -0.06 10.42
N ALA A 211 9.74 -0.03 11.36
CA ALA A 211 10.86 0.90 11.31
C ALA A 211 11.72 0.61 10.07
N THR A 212 12.17 1.66 9.40
CA THR A 212 12.97 1.56 8.17
C THR A 212 14.43 1.88 8.38
N LEU A 213 14.78 2.45 9.53
CA LEU A 213 16.14 2.78 9.92
C LEU A 213 16.44 2.30 11.32
N ASN A 214 17.59 1.68 11.53
CA ASN A 214 18.20 1.44 12.84
C ASN A 214 19.44 2.33 13.00
N PHE A 215 19.40 3.22 13.98
CA PHE A 215 20.53 4.05 14.36
C PHE A 215 21.11 3.55 15.68
N HIS A 216 21.98 2.54 15.59
CA HIS A 216 22.64 1.93 16.75
C HIS A 216 21.68 1.48 17.87
N GLY A 217 20.53 0.89 17.51
CA GLY A 217 19.50 0.45 18.45
C GLY A 217 18.29 1.37 18.54
N VAL A 218 18.40 2.64 18.13
CA VAL A 218 17.25 3.55 18.00
C VAL A 218 16.60 3.33 16.65
N THR A 219 15.37 2.82 16.64
CA THR A 219 14.66 2.52 15.40
C THR A 219 13.70 3.64 15.00
N LEU A 220 13.75 4.02 13.74
CA LEU A 220 13.00 5.16 13.18
C LEU A 220 12.22 4.75 11.96
N LYS A 221 11.17 5.53 11.65
CA LYS A 221 10.49 5.51 10.36
C LYS A 221 11.04 6.63 9.48
N HIS A 222 11.56 6.29 8.33
CA HIS A 222 11.95 7.24 7.30
C HIS A 222 11.44 6.77 5.95
N ALA A 223 10.99 7.70 5.10
CA ALA A 223 10.53 7.38 3.76
C ALA A 223 11.73 7.20 2.82
N PHE A 224 12.24 6.00 2.74
CA PHE A 224 13.25 5.63 1.76
C PHE A 224 12.63 5.35 0.37
N PRO A 225 13.44 5.34 -0.70
CA PRO A 225 12.96 5.01 -2.04
C PRO A 225 12.28 3.63 -2.10
N VAL A 226 11.22 3.59 -2.89
CA VAL A 226 10.49 2.38 -3.23
C VAL A 226 10.39 2.35 -4.74
N ILE A 227 10.82 1.26 -5.37
CA ILE A 227 10.70 1.02 -6.79
C ILE A 227 9.62 -0.04 -7.00
N LYS A 228 8.65 0.27 -7.87
CA LYS A 228 7.57 -0.64 -8.23
C LYS A 228 7.77 -1.11 -9.65
N GLU A 229 7.84 -2.40 -9.82
CA GLU A 229 7.74 -2.96 -11.15
C GLU A 229 6.28 -2.94 -11.64
N VAL A 230 6.10 -2.89 -12.92
CA VAL A 230 4.77 -3.05 -13.53
C VAL A 230 4.21 -4.41 -13.11
N HIS A 231 2.97 -4.41 -12.59
CA HIS A 231 2.27 -5.57 -12.03
C HIS A 231 2.74 -6.06 -10.64
N HIS A 232 2.93 -5.10 -9.73
CA HIS A 232 2.88 -5.28 -8.27
C HIS A 232 4.14 -5.74 -7.57
N THR A 233 5.22 -6.18 -8.20
CA THR A 233 6.47 -6.38 -7.48
C THR A 233 6.99 -5.06 -6.96
N GLN A 234 7.19 -4.96 -5.65
CA GLN A 234 7.68 -3.76 -5.00
C GLN A 234 9.00 -4.04 -4.30
N TRP A 235 9.97 -3.18 -4.55
CA TRP A 235 11.27 -3.19 -3.91
C TRP A 235 11.37 -2.03 -2.93
N SER A 236 11.73 -2.34 -1.68
CA SER A 236 11.87 -1.38 -0.60
C SER A 236 13.16 -1.63 0.16
N VAL A 237 13.57 -0.67 0.99
CA VAL A 237 14.81 -0.80 1.78
C VAL A 237 14.59 -0.56 3.26
N GLN A 238 15.43 -1.20 4.07
CA GLN A 238 15.68 -0.84 5.45
C GLN A 238 17.18 -0.61 5.61
N VAL A 239 17.55 0.32 6.47
CA VAL A 239 18.95 0.72 6.67
C VAL A 239 19.36 0.50 8.11
N ASP A 240 20.50 -0.13 8.31
CA ASP A 240 21.17 -0.31 9.59
C ASP A 240 22.48 0.50 9.57
N ILE A 241 22.59 1.47 10.47
CA ILE A 241 23.75 2.35 10.56
C ILE A 241 24.86 1.66 11.34
N VAL A 242 26.00 1.52 10.71
CA VAL A 242 27.20 0.93 11.33
C VAL A 242 28.19 2.03 11.74
N ASP A 243 28.58 2.88 10.80
CA ASP A 243 29.51 4.00 11.02
C ASP A 243 29.25 5.10 9.98
N ALA A 244 28.31 6.01 10.29
CA ALA A 244 27.94 7.12 9.42
C ALA A 244 27.96 8.44 10.22
N PRO A 245 29.16 9.03 10.42
CA PRO A 245 29.34 10.17 11.31
C PRO A 245 28.55 11.42 10.90
N ASP A 246 28.31 11.60 9.62
CA ASP A 246 27.62 12.79 9.09
C ASP A 246 26.10 12.68 9.09
N LEU A 247 25.57 11.49 9.45
CA LEU A 247 24.12 11.29 9.57
C LEU A 247 23.67 11.63 10.99
N VAL A 248 22.89 12.67 11.13
CA VAL A 248 22.49 13.25 12.42
C VAL A 248 20.99 13.10 12.62
N LEU A 249 20.60 12.73 13.86
CA LEU A 249 19.19 12.70 14.26
C LEU A 249 18.74 14.07 14.79
N VAL A 250 17.49 14.44 14.53
CA VAL A 250 16.90 15.68 15.07
C VAL A 250 16.71 15.55 16.58
N LEU A 251 17.32 16.46 17.31
CA LEU A 251 17.29 16.52 18.76
C LEU A 251 16.08 17.34 19.27
N PRO A 252 15.56 17.09 20.45
CA PRO A 252 15.99 16.08 21.43
C PRO A 252 15.34 14.71 21.24
N ALA A 253 14.24 14.63 20.46
CA ALA A 253 13.39 13.45 20.38
C ALA A 253 13.99 12.29 19.60
N ARG A 254 14.99 12.54 18.76
CA ARG A 254 15.66 11.55 17.89
C ARG A 254 14.71 10.67 17.08
N LYS A 255 13.58 11.24 16.69
CA LYS A 255 12.54 10.53 15.91
C LYS A 255 12.64 10.78 14.41
N GLU A 256 13.49 11.69 14.00
CA GLU A 256 13.69 12.10 12.61
C GLU A 256 15.19 12.26 12.30
N ILE A 257 15.52 12.15 11.00
CA ILE A 257 16.87 12.41 10.50
C ILE A 257 16.96 13.87 10.06
N TYR A 258 18.04 14.54 10.41
CA TYR A 258 18.32 15.89 9.93
C TYR A 258 18.62 15.85 8.42
N ARG A 259 17.94 16.74 7.66
CA ARG A 259 18.16 16.83 6.21
C ARG A 259 19.49 17.51 5.91
N ASN A 260 20.43 16.72 5.40
CA ASN A 260 21.76 17.18 5.00
C ASN A 260 22.27 16.32 3.82
N ALA A 261 23.47 16.65 3.33
CA ALA A 261 24.08 15.92 2.22
C ALA A 261 24.32 14.43 2.51
N ALA A 262 24.50 14.06 3.79
CA ALA A 262 24.68 12.65 4.16
C ALA A 262 23.36 11.85 3.98
N LEU A 263 22.21 12.45 4.31
CA LEU A 263 20.93 11.84 4.05
C LEU A 263 20.65 11.72 2.55
N ASP A 264 20.96 12.76 1.78
CA ASP A 264 20.79 12.72 0.32
C ASP A 264 21.67 11.62 -0.30
N HIS A 265 22.90 11.49 0.18
CA HIS A 265 23.82 10.42 -0.22
C HIS A 265 23.28 9.04 0.16
N LEU A 266 22.73 8.88 1.37
CA LEU A 266 22.11 7.62 1.80
C LEU A 266 20.92 7.23 0.91
N VAL A 267 20.05 8.18 0.57
CA VAL A 267 18.91 7.96 -0.34
C VAL A 267 19.41 7.46 -1.70
N GLU A 268 20.48 8.05 -2.21
CA GLU A 268 21.12 7.65 -3.46
C GLU A 268 21.71 6.23 -3.39
N LEU A 269 22.37 5.89 -2.27
CA LEU A 269 22.85 4.53 -2.03
C LEU A 269 21.71 3.51 -1.96
N CYS A 270 20.55 3.89 -1.37
CA CYS A 270 19.37 3.04 -1.32
C CYS A 270 18.83 2.76 -2.73
N ARG A 271 18.70 3.77 -3.59
CA ARG A 271 18.29 3.58 -5.01
C ARG A 271 19.25 2.65 -5.74
N ARG A 272 20.55 2.92 -5.63
CA ARG A 272 21.61 2.09 -6.22
C ARG A 272 21.52 0.64 -5.72
N ALA A 273 21.27 0.42 -4.43
CA ALA A 273 21.11 -0.91 -3.87
C ALA A 273 19.92 -1.64 -4.48
N ILE A 274 18.76 -0.98 -4.59
CA ILE A 274 17.56 -1.57 -5.22
C ILE A 274 17.87 -1.96 -6.67
N PHE A 275 18.36 -1.03 -7.50
CA PHE A 275 18.65 -1.32 -8.91
C PHE A 275 19.73 -2.39 -9.08
N SER A 276 20.72 -2.46 -8.17
CA SER A 276 21.72 -3.53 -8.22
C SER A 276 21.14 -4.92 -7.94
N VAL A 277 20.07 -4.98 -7.15
CA VAL A 277 19.36 -6.24 -6.88
C VAL A 277 18.50 -6.61 -8.07
N ILE A 278 17.74 -5.66 -8.62
CA ILE A 278 16.91 -5.89 -9.81
C ILE A 278 17.77 -6.29 -11.01
N TYR A 279 18.94 -5.69 -11.17
CA TYR A 279 19.91 -6.07 -12.21
C TYR A 279 20.35 -7.54 -12.13
N ALA A 280 20.43 -8.07 -10.92
CA ALA A 280 20.82 -9.46 -10.68
C ALA A 280 19.67 -10.47 -10.84
N GLU A 281 18.42 -10.00 -10.92
CA GLU A 281 17.27 -10.84 -11.19
C GLU A 281 17.29 -11.33 -12.65
N PRO A 282 16.80 -12.55 -12.95
CA PRO A 282 16.77 -13.07 -14.30
C PRO A 282 15.86 -12.27 -15.23
N LEU A 283 14.83 -11.64 -14.68
CA LEU A 283 13.84 -10.84 -15.39
C LEU A 283 13.38 -9.68 -14.50
N HIS A 284 13.11 -8.54 -15.11
CA HIS A 284 12.47 -7.41 -14.44
C HIS A 284 11.37 -6.79 -15.33
N ARG A 285 10.48 -6.02 -14.70
CA ARG A 285 9.38 -5.30 -15.36
C ARG A 285 9.35 -3.83 -14.91
N LEU A 286 10.50 -3.17 -14.88
CA LEU A 286 10.55 -1.74 -14.59
C LEU A 286 9.76 -0.95 -15.64
N SER A 287 9.14 0.15 -15.22
CA SER A 287 8.66 1.16 -16.17
C SER A 287 9.83 1.67 -17.05
N PHE A 288 9.53 2.25 -18.19
CA PHE A 288 10.59 2.82 -19.04
C PHE A 288 11.33 3.96 -18.32
N GLU A 289 10.63 4.74 -17.51
CA GLU A 289 11.21 5.81 -16.68
C GLU A 289 12.18 5.25 -15.64
N ASP A 290 11.73 4.26 -14.84
CA ASP A 290 12.58 3.61 -13.83
C ASP A 290 13.76 2.88 -14.47
N TRP A 291 13.59 2.34 -15.66
CA TRP A 291 14.69 1.72 -16.41
C TRP A 291 15.72 2.74 -16.88
N LEU A 292 15.29 3.93 -17.31
CA LEU A 292 16.22 5.02 -17.63
C LEU A 292 17.00 5.46 -16.40
N GLU A 293 16.33 5.54 -15.22
CA GLU A 293 17.00 5.82 -13.96
C GLU A 293 17.99 4.69 -13.59
N ALA A 294 17.59 3.41 -13.74
CA ALA A 294 18.45 2.27 -13.48
C ALA A 294 19.74 2.30 -14.33
N ARG A 295 19.65 2.73 -15.58
CA ARG A 295 20.80 2.90 -16.49
C ARG A 295 21.77 3.98 -16.05
N PHE A 296 21.34 4.95 -15.25
CA PHE A 296 22.24 5.91 -14.63
C PHE A 296 23.22 5.23 -13.67
N TYR A 297 22.82 4.13 -13.05
CA TYR A 297 23.64 3.35 -12.13
C TYR A 297 24.41 2.21 -12.80
N CYS A 298 23.90 1.70 -13.92
CA CYS A 298 24.48 0.60 -14.67
C CYS A 298 24.16 0.78 -16.16
N ASP A 299 25.16 1.12 -16.98
CA ASP A 299 24.99 1.46 -18.40
C ASP A 299 24.39 0.31 -19.24
N ASP A 300 24.69 -0.93 -18.88
CA ASP A 300 24.24 -2.15 -19.55
C ASP A 300 23.04 -2.81 -18.87
N PHE A 301 22.23 -2.02 -18.15
CA PHE A 301 21.00 -2.51 -17.51
C PHE A 301 20.09 -3.16 -18.57
N PRO A 302 19.65 -4.43 -18.35
CA PRO A 302 18.89 -5.16 -19.34
C PRO A 302 17.54 -4.47 -19.63
N LEU A 303 16.97 -4.74 -20.78
CA LEU A 303 15.60 -4.32 -21.08
C LEU A 303 14.61 -5.10 -20.20
N ALA A 304 13.48 -4.48 -19.90
CA ALA A 304 12.38 -5.17 -19.22
C ALA A 304 11.97 -6.43 -20.00
N ALA A 305 11.52 -7.43 -19.24
CA ALA A 305 11.01 -8.66 -19.81
C ALA A 305 9.90 -8.36 -20.82
N ARG A 306 10.01 -8.98 -22.00
CA ARG A 306 9.02 -8.89 -23.07
C ARG A 306 7.82 -9.77 -22.75
N GLN A 307 7.16 -9.48 -21.64
CA GLN A 307 6.03 -10.22 -21.10
C GLN A 307 4.89 -9.29 -20.74
N LEU A 308 3.69 -9.68 -21.13
CA LEU A 308 2.47 -8.95 -20.85
C LEU A 308 1.41 -9.90 -20.26
N PRO A 309 0.46 -9.38 -19.46
CA PRO A 309 -0.63 -10.20 -18.97
C PRO A 309 -1.49 -10.70 -20.12
N LEU A 310 -1.84 -11.99 -20.07
CA LEU A 310 -2.81 -12.56 -20.99
C LEU A 310 -4.14 -11.85 -20.85
N TRP A 311 -4.64 -11.28 -21.93
CA TRP A 311 -5.94 -10.64 -21.93
C TRP A 311 -7.01 -11.64 -22.36
N SER A 312 -8.11 -11.62 -21.62
CA SER A 312 -9.36 -12.23 -22.02
C SER A 312 -10.42 -11.13 -22.03
N PRO A 313 -11.04 -10.83 -23.18
CA PRO A 313 -12.03 -9.77 -23.22
C PRO A 313 -13.12 -9.99 -22.20
N SER A 314 -13.53 -8.94 -21.50
CA SER A 314 -14.65 -8.98 -20.58
C SER A 314 -15.94 -9.27 -21.37
N THR A 315 -16.80 -10.10 -20.82
CA THR A 315 -18.10 -10.40 -21.39
C THR A 315 -19.22 -10.07 -20.45
N ALA A 316 -18.87 -9.58 -19.26
CA ALA A 316 -19.80 -9.06 -18.29
C ALA A 316 -19.13 -7.91 -17.53
N ARG A 317 -19.91 -6.89 -17.14
CA ARG A 317 -19.43 -5.72 -16.39
C ARG A 317 -18.87 -6.11 -15.02
N ASP A 318 -19.54 -7.03 -14.34
CA ASP A 318 -19.18 -7.52 -13.00
C ASP A 318 -18.33 -8.82 -13.05
N ASP A 319 -17.45 -8.93 -14.04
CA ASP A 319 -16.60 -10.09 -14.21
C ASP A 319 -15.31 -9.97 -13.37
N TYR A 320 -15.39 -10.42 -12.11
CA TYR A 320 -14.18 -10.52 -11.26
C TYR A 320 -13.21 -11.55 -11.84
N ARG A 321 -12.08 -11.08 -12.35
CA ARG A 321 -11.04 -11.94 -12.91
C ARG A 321 -9.81 -11.97 -12.02
N PRO A 322 -9.24 -13.14 -11.77
CA PRO A 322 -7.93 -13.23 -11.15
C PRO A 322 -6.89 -12.54 -12.04
N VAL A 323 -5.84 -11.99 -11.41
CA VAL A 323 -4.72 -11.39 -12.15
C VAL A 323 -4.24 -12.38 -13.21
N PRO A 324 -4.26 -12.03 -14.50
CA PRO A 324 -3.92 -12.96 -15.56
C PRO A 324 -2.45 -13.35 -15.50
N ALA A 325 -2.15 -14.57 -15.91
CA ALA A 325 -0.78 -15.04 -16.04
C ALA A 325 -0.02 -14.20 -17.10
N PHE A 326 1.26 -13.95 -16.83
CA PHE A 326 2.14 -13.31 -17.82
C PHE A 326 2.54 -14.32 -18.88
N ALA A 327 2.57 -13.87 -20.12
CA ALA A 327 3.07 -14.66 -21.24
C ALA A 327 4.09 -13.87 -22.05
N ASP A 328 5.05 -14.60 -22.62
CA ASP A 328 6.01 -14.02 -23.54
C ASP A 328 5.31 -13.50 -24.79
N LEU A 329 5.71 -12.33 -25.26
CA LEU A 329 5.20 -11.74 -26.49
C LEU A 329 5.90 -12.33 -27.69
N GLU A 330 5.13 -13.01 -28.52
CA GLU A 330 5.61 -13.46 -29.81
C GLU A 330 5.81 -12.27 -30.78
N PRO A 331 6.73 -12.38 -31.76
CA PRO A 331 6.88 -11.37 -32.79
C PRO A 331 5.57 -11.16 -33.55
N GLY A 332 5.10 -9.91 -33.63
CA GLY A 332 3.85 -9.56 -34.31
C GLY A 332 2.59 -9.70 -33.44
N ALA A 333 2.75 -9.86 -32.12
CA ALA A 333 1.61 -9.82 -31.20
C ALA A 333 0.87 -8.48 -31.32
N THR A 334 -0.45 -8.54 -31.29
CA THR A 334 -1.34 -7.39 -31.33
C THR A 334 -1.82 -7.08 -29.92
N ILE A 335 -1.83 -5.80 -29.58
CA ILE A 335 -2.32 -5.30 -28.30
C ILE A 335 -3.63 -4.57 -28.58
N TYR A 336 -4.64 -4.80 -27.76
CA TYR A 336 -5.85 -4.00 -27.74
C TYR A 336 -5.86 -3.16 -26.48
N ASP A 337 -5.99 -1.86 -26.63
CA ASP A 337 -6.19 -0.94 -25.52
C ASP A 337 -7.70 -0.86 -25.22
N ASP A 338 -8.06 -1.41 -24.09
CA ASP A 338 -9.43 -1.36 -23.55
C ASP A 338 -9.49 -0.26 -22.48
N THR A 339 -9.49 0.99 -22.97
CA THR A 339 -9.43 2.16 -22.07
C THR A 339 -10.77 2.50 -21.43
N ASP A 340 -11.90 2.04 -21.99
CA ASP A 340 -13.23 2.36 -21.49
C ASP A 340 -13.93 1.08 -21.00
N SER A 341 -14.04 0.93 -19.68
CA SER A 341 -14.67 -0.23 -19.03
C SER A 341 -16.14 -0.43 -19.38
N TYR A 342 -16.82 0.62 -19.84
CA TYR A 342 -18.24 0.58 -20.20
C TYR A 342 -18.50 -0.09 -21.55
N ASP A 343 -17.57 0.01 -22.48
CA ASP A 343 -17.69 -0.53 -23.83
C ASP A 343 -17.07 -1.93 -23.98
N SER A 344 -16.43 -2.41 -22.94
CA SER A 344 -15.62 -3.63 -23.00
C SER A 344 -16.42 -4.90 -23.29
N VAL A 345 -17.67 -4.95 -22.86
CA VAL A 345 -18.55 -6.14 -22.99
C VAL A 345 -18.93 -6.39 -24.45
N THR A 346 -19.43 -5.38 -25.15
CA THR A 346 -19.78 -5.50 -26.59
C THR A 346 -18.54 -5.82 -27.41
N PHE A 347 -17.45 -5.07 -27.18
CA PHE A 347 -16.18 -5.30 -27.87
C PHE A 347 -15.61 -6.70 -27.57
N GLY A 348 -15.60 -7.10 -26.30
CA GLY A 348 -15.12 -8.42 -25.91
C GLY A 348 -15.93 -9.57 -26.53
N ARG A 349 -17.24 -9.42 -26.60
CA ARG A 349 -18.13 -10.39 -27.26
C ARG A 349 -17.95 -10.40 -28.77
N ALA A 350 -17.80 -9.24 -29.39
CA ALA A 350 -17.53 -9.11 -30.82
C ALA A 350 -16.22 -9.81 -31.20
N LEU A 351 -15.16 -9.58 -30.45
CA LEU A 351 -13.87 -10.25 -30.65
C LEU A 351 -13.98 -11.77 -30.48
N ARG A 352 -14.68 -12.26 -29.46
CA ARG A 352 -14.90 -13.70 -29.27
C ARG A 352 -15.65 -14.32 -30.44
N ARG A 353 -16.68 -13.65 -30.95
CA ARG A 353 -17.48 -14.13 -32.07
C ARG A 353 -16.67 -14.15 -33.38
N SER A 354 -15.87 -13.12 -33.64
CA SER A 354 -15.01 -13.05 -34.83
C SER A 354 -13.96 -14.18 -34.88
N ASN A 355 -13.64 -14.78 -33.74
CA ASN A 355 -12.63 -15.83 -33.57
C ASN A 355 -13.19 -17.23 -33.33
N GLY A 356 -14.46 -17.46 -33.65
CA GLY A 356 -15.10 -18.78 -33.56
C GLY A 356 -15.42 -19.25 -32.14
N GLY A 357 -15.54 -18.34 -31.18
CA GLY A 357 -16.04 -18.61 -29.82
C GLY A 357 -14.99 -19.18 -28.84
N GLU A 358 -13.77 -19.43 -29.26
CA GLU A 358 -12.69 -19.90 -28.37
C GLU A 358 -11.89 -18.72 -27.83
N PRO A 359 -11.83 -18.52 -26.49
CA PRO A 359 -11.18 -17.35 -25.87
C PRO A 359 -9.65 -17.29 -26.08
N HIS A 360 -9.01 -18.36 -26.58
CA HIS A 360 -7.57 -18.49 -26.67
C HIS A 360 -7.01 -18.66 -28.08
N LYS A 361 -7.86 -18.66 -29.10
CA LYS A 361 -7.45 -18.78 -30.51
C LYS A 361 -7.97 -17.63 -31.32
N LEU A 362 -7.40 -16.47 -31.09
CA LEU A 362 -7.38 -15.45 -32.12
C LEU A 362 -6.42 -15.96 -33.19
N GLY A 363 -6.89 -16.20 -34.41
CA GLY A 363 -6.12 -16.78 -35.52
C GLY A 363 -5.00 -15.87 -36.03
N GLY A 364 -4.11 -15.49 -35.13
CA GLY A 364 -2.98 -14.60 -35.30
C GLY A 364 -2.11 -14.65 -34.04
N PRO A 365 -1.03 -13.89 -33.97
CA PRO A 365 -0.27 -13.76 -32.75
C PRO A 365 -1.18 -13.30 -31.61
N ASP A 366 -1.01 -13.94 -30.46
CA ASP A 366 -1.78 -13.80 -29.22
C ASP A 366 -2.12 -12.33 -28.91
N PRO A 367 -3.38 -11.86 -29.01
CA PRO A 367 -3.72 -10.49 -28.66
C PRO A 367 -3.62 -10.29 -27.16
N ARG A 368 -3.13 -9.12 -26.75
CA ARG A 368 -3.01 -8.72 -25.35
C ARG A 368 -3.69 -7.37 -25.19
N ALA A 369 -4.58 -7.24 -24.23
CA ALA A 369 -5.13 -5.96 -23.83
C ALA A 369 -4.58 -5.55 -22.45
N PHE A 370 -4.58 -4.28 -22.20
CA PHE A 370 -4.07 -3.70 -20.97
C PHE A 370 -5.12 -2.81 -20.36
N HIS A 371 -5.43 -3.10 -19.10
CA HIS A 371 -5.86 -2.07 -18.18
C HIS A 371 -4.64 -1.47 -17.54
N GLU A 372 -4.48 -0.16 -17.63
CA GLU A 372 -3.34 0.52 -16.98
C GLU A 372 -2.15 -0.39 -16.69
N PRO A 373 -1.06 -0.16 -17.08
CA PRO A 373 -0.25 0.99 -17.41
C PRO A 373 0.51 0.79 -18.71
N ILE A 374 -0.18 0.84 -19.79
CA ILE A 374 0.42 0.78 -21.14
C ILE A 374 1.51 1.84 -21.26
N THR A 375 1.30 3.01 -20.66
CA THR A 375 2.24 4.11 -20.60
C THR A 375 3.59 3.74 -20.00
N ASN A 376 3.65 2.74 -19.11
CA ASN A 376 4.88 2.36 -18.42
C ASN A 376 5.92 1.71 -19.33
N PHE A 377 5.51 1.11 -20.43
CA PHE A 377 6.42 0.45 -21.38
C PHE A 377 6.69 1.27 -22.65
N ILE A 378 6.01 2.38 -22.86
CA ILE A 378 6.26 3.27 -24.01
C ILE A 378 7.70 3.77 -23.94
N GLY A 379 8.44 3.59 -25.05
CA GLY A 379 9.86 3.90 -25.16
C GLY A 379 10.79 2.68 -25.17
N TYR A 380 10.32 1.52 -24.70
CA TYR A 380 11.05 0.28 -24.91
C TYR A 380 10.99 -0.13 -26.39
N PRO A 381 12.13 -0.42 -27.05
CA PRO A 381 12.14 -0.74 -28.46
C PRO A 381 11.26 -1.93 -28.85
N TRP A 382 11.09 -2.89 -27.93
CA TRP A 382 10.25 -4.06 -28.17
C TRP A 382 8.76 -3.73 -28.06
N TYR A 383 8.39 -2.75 -27.23
CA TYR A 383 7.01 -2.33 -27.07
C TYR A 383 6.57 -1.42 -28.23
N ASP A 384 7.41 -0.44 -28.60
CA ASP A 384 7.14 0.50 -29.68
C ASP A 384 7.02 -0.19 -31.05
N ALA A 385 7.55 -1.41 -31.16
CA ALA A 385 7.43 -2.22 -32.37
C ALA A 385 6.12 -3.04 -32.46
N LEU A 386 5.27 -3.03 -31.39
CA LEU A 386 4.00 -3.72 -31.39
C LEU A 386 2.91 -2.84 -32.01
N SER A 387 1.87 -3.48 -32.59
CA SER A 387 0.65 -2.80 -32.98
C SER A 387 -0.30 -2.76 -31.81
N CYS A 388 -0.58 -1.57 -31.28
CA CYS A 388 -1.55 -1.34 -30.21
C CYS A 388 -2.81 -0.72 -30.82
N PHE A 389 -3.90 -1.48 -30.88
CA PHE A 389 -5.17 -1.05 -31.45
C PHE A 389 -6.02 -0.40 -30.38
N ILE A 390 -6.44 0.82 -30.65
CA ILE A 390 -7.34 1.62 -29.81
C ILE A 390 -8.66 1.76 -30.56
N ARG A 391 -9.79 1.65 -29.85
CA ARG A 391 -11.10 1.93 -30.41
C ARG A 391 -11.19 3.39 -30.82
N THR A 392 -11.51 3.62 -32.09
CA THR A 392 -11.62 4.97 -32.66
C THR A 392 -13.05 5.37 -32.99
N GLY A 393 -13.97 4.41 -33.04
CA GLY A 393 -15.37 4.69 -33.33
C GLY A 393 -16.22 3.44 -33.51
N GLU A 394 -17.52 3.65 -33.57
CA GLU A 394 -18.54 2.68 -34.00
C GLU A 394 -19.17 3.15 -35.29
N CYS A 395 -19.34 2.26 -36.23
CA CYS A 395 -20.00 2.55 -37.49
C CYS A 395 -21.27 1.71 -37.61
N PHE A 396 -22.42 2.36 -37.60
CA PHE A 396 -23.69 1.73 -37.93
C PHE A 396 -23.99 1.94 -39.41
N THR A 397 -24.08 0.89 -40.18
CA THR A 397 -24.40 0.97 -41.62
C THR A 397 -25.82 0.47 -41.82
N TYR A 398 -26.70 1.34 -42.30
CA TYR A 398 -28.07 1.03 -42.67
C TYR A 398 -28.30 1.47 -44.14
N ASP A 399 -28.51 0.52 -45.05
CA ASP A 399 -28.73 0.76 -46.49
C ASP A 399 -27.73 1.74 -47.15
N GLY A 400 -26.46 1.70 -46.67
CA GLY A 400 -25.39 2.57 -47.19
C GLY A 400 -25.26 3.92 -46.52
N ASP A 401 -26.15 4.30 -45.62
CA ASP A 401 -26.05 5.52 -44.83
C ASP A 401 -25.57 5.24 -43.38
N GLN A 402 -24.78 6.16 -42.82
CA GLN A 402 -24.46 6.11 -41.41
C GLN A 402 -25.67 6.57 -40.58
N ALA A 403 -26.17 5.68 -39.72
CA ALA A 403 -27.21 6.06 -38.77
C ALA A 403 -26.55 6.52 -37.46
N ALA A 404 -26.93 7.68 -36.96
CA ALA A 404 -26.59 8.10 -35.61
C ALA A 404 -27.20 7.14 -34.58
N ALA A 405 -26.53 6.91 -33.45
CA ALA A 405 -27.06 6.14 -32.32
C ALA A 405 -28.47 6.64 -31.98
N SER A 406 -29.43 5.73 -31.92
CA SER A 406 -30.82 6.10 -31.61
C SER A 406 -30.97 6.46 -30.13
N GLU A 407 -31.84 7.43 -29.86
CA GLU A 407 -32.23 7.80 -28.49
C GLU A 407 -32.70 6.61 -27.64
N PRO A 408 -32.57 6.63 -26.32
CA PRO A 408 -33.02 5.57 -25.44
C PRO A 408 -34.50 5.22 -25.69
N GLY A 409 -34.81 3.95 -25.95
CA GLY A 409 -36.16 3.45 -25.83
C GLY A 409 -36.82 2.79 -27.01
N ALA A 410 -36.42 2.97 -28.27
CA ALA A 410 -37.03 2.24 -29.37
C ALA A 410 -36.14 2.15 -30.61
N LEU A 411 -35.72 0.95 -30.93
CA LEU A 411 -35.16 0.64 -32.24
C LEU A 411 -36.31 0.69 -33.28
N THR A 412 -36.53 1.86 -33.84
CA THR A 412 -37.48 2.01 -34.96
C THR A 412 -36.92 1.47 -36.27
N GLN A 413 -35.59 1.34 -36.36
CA GLN A 413 -34.90 0.77 -37.53
C GLN A 413 -33.61 0.05 -37.04
N ARG A 414 -33.38 -1.16 -37.56
CA ARG A 414 -32.17 -1.93 -37.27
C ARG A 414 -31.11 -1.63 -38.34
N PRO A 415 -29.85 -1.31 -37.94
CA PRO A 415 -28.78 -1.12 -38.90
C PRO A 415 -28.48 -2.43 -39.67
N GLY A 416 -27.90 -2.29 -40.87
CA GLY A 416 -27.47 -3.44 -41.66
C GLY A 416 -26.27 -4.13 -41.06
N ALA A 417 -25.36 -3.36 -40.46
CA ALA A 417 -24.18 -3.85 -39.76
C ALA A 417 -23.77 -2.89 -38.64
N ILE A 418 -23.18 -3.43 -37.59
CA ILE A 418 -22.48 -2.68 -36.53
C ILE A 418 -21.00 -3.03 -36.63
N ARG A 419 -20.16 -2.01 -36.71
CA ARG A 419 -18.71 -2.18 -36.86
C ARG A 419 -17.98 -1.34 -35.82
N ILE A 420 -17.10 -1.99 -35.06
CA ILE A 420 -16.19 -1.34 -34.13
C ILE A 420 -14.88 -1.07 -34.86
N GLU A 421 -14.53 0.20 -35.03
CA GLU A 421 -13.33 0.61 -35.72
C GLU A 421 -12.18 0.77 -34.73
N LEU A 422 -11.07 0.08 -34.99
CA LEU A 422 -9.86 0.16 -34.21
C LEU A 422 -8.74 0.72 -35.10
N THR A 423 -7.89 1.58 -34.51
CA THR A 423 -6.72 2.12 -35.20
C THR A 423 -5.49 1.98 -34.31
N ASP A 424 -4.38 1.50 -34.87
CA ASP A 424 -3.12 1.45 -34.13
C ASP A 424 -2.31 2.75 -34.28
N GLN A 425 -1.23 2.87 -33.50
CA GLN A 425 -0.31 4.02 -33.53
C GLN A 425 0.39 4.22 -34.88
N HIS A 426 0.33 3.24 -35.77
CA HIS A 426 0.90 3.30 -37.14
C HIS A 426 -0.15 3.67 -38.19
N GLY A 427 -1.42 3.85 -37.78
CA GLY A 427 -2.53 4.18 -38.67
C GLY A 427 -3.13 2.96 -39.40
N HIS A 428 -2.81 1.74 -38.97
CA HIS A 428 -3.51 0.55 -39.48
C HIS A 428 -4.89 0.49 -38.88
N ARG A 429 -5.87 0.12 -39.69
CA ARG A 429 -7.27 -0.05 -39.26
C ARG A 429 -7.61 -1.53 -39.17
N LEU A 430 -8.36 -1.86 -38.13
CA LEU A 430 -9.00 -3.15 -37.92
C LEU A 430 -10.46 -2.93 -37.58
N ASP A 431 -11.37 -3.54 -38.35
CA ASP A 431 -12.78 -3.47 -38.10
C ASP A 431 -13.27 -4.79 -37.50
N VAL A 432 -14.00 -4.72 -36.38
CA VAL A 432 -14.63 -5.87 -35.74
C VAL A 432 -16.14 -5.74 -35.89
N GLU A 433 -16.78 -6.71 -36.55
CA GLU A 433 -18.23 -6.70 -36.78
C GLU A 433 -18.98 -7.41 -35.62
N THR A 434 -20.10 -6.84 -35.22
CA THR A 434 -21.02 -7.41 -34.26
C THR A 434 -22.48 -7.25 -34.78
N ASP A 435 -23.41 -8.03 -34.24
CA ASP A 435 -24.83 -7.95 -34.56
C ASP A 435 -25.66 -7.26 -33.48
N PHE A 436 -24.99 -6.80 -32.41
CA PHE A 436 -25.59 -6.00 -31.36
C PHE A 436 -24.58 -5.04 -30.78
N ASP A 437 -25.06 -3.96 -30.16
CA ASP A 437 -24.34 -3.08 -29.24
C ASP A 437 -25.26 -2.71 -28.08
N ILE A 438 -24.74 -2.75 -26.86
CA ILE A 438 -25.46 -2.39 -25.64
C ILE A 438 -24.56 -1.48 -24.82
N GLN A 439 -25.02 -0.25 -24.61
CA GLN A 439 -24.31 0.77 -23.85
C GLN A 439 -25.19 1.27 -22.71
N GLU A 440 -24.58 1.58 -21.60
CA GLU A 440 -25.22 2.28 -20.51
C GLU A 440 -25.25 3.79 -20.86
N SER A 441 -26.39 4.45 -20.68
CA SER A 441 -26.42 5.91 -20.76
C SER A 441 -25.83 6.52 -19.48
N ASP A 442 -25.15 7.66 -19.59
CA ASP A 442 -24.47 8.35 -18.49
C ASP A 442 -25.34 8.61 -17.24
N ASP A 443 -26.68 8.58 -17.40
CA ASP A 443 -27.64 8.85 -16.32
C ASP A 443 -28.27 7.57 -15.72
N SER A 444 -27.81 6.38 -16.08
CA SER A 444 -28.62 5.15 -15.90
C SER A 444 -28.28 4.31 -14.68
N TRP A 445 -27.56 4.67 -13.74
CA TRP A 445 -27.31 3.94 -12.45
C TRP A 445 -27.88 2.49 -12.42
N GLY A 446 -27.54 1.68 -13.41
CA GLY A 446 -27.96 0.29 -13.48
C GLY A 446 -29.45 0.05 -13.76
N ASP A 447 -30.14 0.93 -14.47
CA ASP A 447 -31.52 0.73 -14.89
C ASP A 447 -31.56 0.17 -16.32
N PRO A 448 -32.10 -1.05 -16.54
CA PRO A 448 -32.17 -1.64 -17.87
C PRO A 448 -33.00 -0.80 -18.85
N ASP A 449 -33.92 0.04 -18.37
CA ASP A 449 -34.77 0.88 -19.25
C ASP A 449 -33.95 2.02 -19.90
N ASN A 450 -32.86 2.41 -19.33
CA ASN A 450 -31.99 3.43 -19.85
C ASN A 450 -30.83 2.90 -20.73
N ALA A 451 -30.69 1.59 -20.88
CA ALA A 451 -29.69 1.02 -21.78
C ALA A 451 -29.97 1.38 -23.24
N GLN A 452 -28.92 1.84 -23.93
CA GLN A 452 -28.98 2.01 -25.39
C GLN A 452 -28.69 0.66 -26.04
N ILE A 453 -29.64 0.15 -26.82
CA ILE A 453 -29.54 -1.17 -27.45
C ILE A 453 -29.65 -1.00 -28.95
N ALA A 454 -28.63 -1.42 -29.67
CA ALA A 454 -28.65 -1.52 -31.14
C ALA A 454 -28.57 -3.00 -31.55
N LEU A 455 -29.44 -3.40 -32.45
CA LEU A 455 -29.46 -4.76 -33.03
C LEU A 455 -29.41 -4.65 -34.55
N THR A 456 -28.63 -5.49 -35.19
CA THR A 456 -28.63 -5.56 -36.68
C THR A 456 -29.90 -6.25 -37.22
N GLN A 457 -30.12 -6.08 -38.51
CA GLN A 457 -31.22 -6.81 -39.22
C GLN A 457 -30.99 -8.33 -39.20
N SER A 458 -29.73 -8.76 -39.14
CA SER A 458 -29.33 -10.17 -39.11
C SER A 458 -29.22 -10.76 -37.70
N SER A 459 -29.53 -9.98 -36.67
CA SER A 459 -29.49 -10.48 -35.29
C SER A 459 -30.56 -11.52 -35.03
N GLU A 460 -30.17 -12.71 -34.61
CA GLU A 460 -31.07 -13.86 -34.29
C GLU A 460 -31.16 -14.06 -32.77
N LEU A 461 -30.97 -13.02 -31.95
CA LEU A 461 -31.06 -13.12 -30.50
C LEU A 461 -32.47 -13.47 -30.05
N SER A 462 -32.56 -14.42 -29.12
CA SER A 462 -33.79 -14.66 -28.37
C SER A 462 -33.99 -13.61 -27.27
N PRO A 463 -35.20 -13.44 -26.70
CA PRO A 463 -35.41 -12.59 -25.54
C PRO A 463 -34.53 -12.98 -24.33
N ASP A 464 -34.27 -14.27 -24.11
CA ASP A 464 -33.39 -14.73 -23.03
C ASP A 464 -31.93 -14.34 -23.29
N ASP A 465 -31.43 -14.50 -24.54
CA ASP A 465 -30.10 -14.06 -24.92
C ASP A 465 -29.92 -12.55 -24.73
N LEU A 466 -30.91 -11.77 -25.15
CA LEU A 466 -30.87 -10.31 -25.01
C LEU A 466 -30.96 -9.90 -23.54
N THR A 467 -31.72 -10.61 -22.71
CA THR A 467 -31.78 -10.40 -21.26
C THR A 467 -30.41 -10.58 -20.62
N ASP A 468 -29.73 -11.69 -20.92
CA ASP A 468 -28.40 -11.96 -20.39
C ASP A 468 -27.38 -10.91 -20.88
N LEU A 469 -27.49 -10.47 -22.12
CA LEU A 469 -26.63 -9.40 -22.65
C LEU A 469 -26.84 -8.06 -21.92
N ILE A 470 -28.09 -7.70 -21.62
CA ILE A 470 -28.43 -6.48 -20.87
C ILE A 470 -27.85 -6.56 -19.45
N ILE A 471 -28.01 -7.72 -18.79
CA ILE A 471 -27.46 -7.94 -17.45
C ILE A 471 -25.95 -7.79 -17.47
N ASP A 472 -25.30 -8.50 -18.38
CA ASP A 472 -23.83 -8.48 -18.49
C ASP A 472 -23.27 -7.08 -18.81
N ALA A 473 -24.00 -6.26 -19.56
CA ALA A 473 -23.55 -4.93 -19.98
C ALA A 473 -23.88 -3.82 -18.97
N VAL A 474 -25.00 -3.92 -18.26
CA VAL A 474 -25.56 -2.77 -17.50
C VAL A 474 -25.70 -3.05 -16.01
N PHE A 475 -25.86 -4.31 -15.57
CA PHE A 475 -26.07 -4.60 -14.17
C PHE A 475 -24.86 -4.17 -13.32
N SER A 476 -25.14 -3.34 -12.31
CA SER A 476 -24.15 -2.84 -11.34
C SER A 476 -24.79 -2.87 -9.95
N PRO A 477 -24.47 -3.86 -9.10
CA PRO A 477 -25.03 -3.94 -7.77
C PRO A 477 -24.50 -2.79 -6.89
N SER A 478 -25.35 -2.27 -6.01
CA SER A 478 -24.94 -1.35 -4.96
C SER A 478 -24.36 -2.16 -3.77
N ASP A 479 -23.25 -1.70 -3.21
CA ASP A 479 -22.63 -2.23 -2.00
C ASP A 479 -22.87 -1.35 -0.76
N ASP A 480 -23.79 -0.40 -0.84
CA ASP A 480 -24.20 0.42 0.28
C ASP A 480 -24.70 -0.43 1.45
N SER A 481 -24.48 0.02 2.68
CA SER A 481 -24.78 -0.75 3.90
C SER A 481 -26.26 -1.08 4.10
N ASP A 482 -27.16 -0.39 3.41
CA ASP A 482 -28.62 -0.56 3.41
C ASP A 482 -29.16 -1.16 2.10
N ALA A 483 -28.29 -1.50 1.16
CA ALA A 483 -28.67 -2.15 -0.07
C ALA A 483 -29.19 -3.59 0.18
N ASP A 484 -30.09 -4.03 -0.69
CA ASP A 484 -30.50 -5.45 -0.73
C ASP A 484 -29.30 -6.35 -1.06
N SER A 485 -29.40 -7.65 -0.77
CA SER A 485 -28.37 -8.62 -1.16
C SER A 485 -28.14 -8.64 -2.67
N TYR A 486 -26.92 -8.99 -3.09
CA TYR A 486 -26.57 -9.15 -4.50
C TYR A 486 -27.63 -9.95 -5.28
N ASP A 487 -27.98 -11.14 -4.78
CA ASP A 487 -28.97 -12.02 -5.43
C ASP A 487 -30.35 -11.36 -5.58
N THR A 488 -30.73 -10.51 -4.62
CA THR A 488 -32.01 -9.79 -4.68
C THR A 488 -31.95 -8.69 -5.73
N GLN A 489 -30.85 -7.96 -5.81
CA GLN A 489 -30.64 -6.91 -6.80
C GLN A 489 -30.59 -7.51 -8.20
N GLU A 490 -29.81 -8.58 -8.41
CA GLU A 490 -29.71 -9.29 -9.69
C GLU A 490 -31.06 -9.85 -10.15
N THR A 491 -31.81 -10.47 -9.25
CA THR A 491 -33.13 -11.03 -9.59
C THR A 491 -34.09 -9.94 -10.06
N ARG A 492 -34.13 -8.79 -9.41
CA ARG A 492 -34.96 -7.65 -9.83
C ARG A 492 -34.53 -7.12 -11.18
N PHE A 493 -33.24 -6.87 -11.33
CA PHE A 493 -32.67 -6.36 -12.57
C PHE A 493 -32.96 -7.32 -13.74
N ARG A 494 -32.79 -8.63 -13.56
CA ARG A 494 -33.09 -9.67 -14.55
C ARG A 494 -34.56 -9.65 -14.97
N HIS A 495 -35.47 -9.39 -14.02
CA HIS A 495 -36.87 -9.27 -14.29
C HIS A 495 -37.17 -8.10 -15.25
N ASP A 496 -36.65 -6.92 -14.95
CA ASP A 496 -36.86 -5.71 -15.73
C ASP A 496 -36.16 -5.81 -17.11
N ALA A 497 -34.94 -6.36 -17.14
CA ALA A 497 -34.18 -6.63 -18.37
C ALA A 497 -34.95 -7.61 -19.29
N ALA A 498 -35.58 -8.64 -18.74
CA ALA A 498 -36.37 -9.59 -19.54
C ALA A 498 -37.64 -8.95 -20.13
N VAL A 499 -38.34 -8.14 -19.34
CA VAL A 499 -39.49 -7.38 -19.84
C VAL A 499 -39.08 -6.51 -21.02
N ARG A 500 -37.95 -5.81 -20.89
CA ARG A 500 -37.40 -4.96 -21.95
C ARG A 500 -36.97 -5.76 -23.19
N ALA A 501 -36.28 -6.89 -23.00
CA ALA A 501 -35.86 -7.75 -24.12
C ALA A 501 -37.06 -8.26 -24.93
N HIS A 502 -38.13 -8.72 -24.25
CA HIS A 502 -39.36 -9.10 -24.91
C HIS A 502 -40.04 -7.92 -25.63
N ALA A 503 -40.02 -6.71 -25.03
CA ALA A 503 -40.60 -5.52 -25.68
C ALA A 503 -39.89 -5.19 -26.99
N ILE A 504 -38.55 -5.27 -27.00
CA ILE A 504 -37.72 -4.97 -28.17
C ILE A 504 -37.87 -6.01 -29.29
N LEU A 505 -37.88 -7.28 -28.93
CA LEU A 505 -37.86 -8.37 -29.92
C LEU A 505 -39.23 -8.80 -30.38
N GLU A 506 -40.23 -8.81 -29.49
CA GLU A 506 -41.55 -9.42 -29.71
C GLU A 506 -42.70 -8.42 -29.52
N GLY A 507 -42.46 -7.24 -28.94
CA GLY A 507 -43.44 -6.18 -28.74
C GLY A 507 -44.06 -6.14 -27.34
N GLU A 508 -44.91 -5.11 -27.09
CA GLU A 508 -45.43 -4.79 -25.75
C GLU A 508 -46.28 -5.92 -25.14
N ASP A 509 -47.06 -6.63 -25.93
CA ASP A 509 -47.91 -7.72 -25.42
C ASP A 509 -47.05 -8.88 -24.89
N ALA A 510 -45.96 -9.21 -25.57
CA ALA A 510 -45.03 -10.23 -25.13
C ALA A 510 -44.28 -9.80 -23.84
N ALA A 511 -43.90 -8.54 -23.74
CA ALA A 511 -43.29 -7.97 -22.54
C ALA A 511 -44.22 -8.08 -21.32
N ILE A 512 -45.50 -7.73 -21.47
CA ILE A 512 -46.50 -7.87 -20.39
C ILE A 512 -46.61 -9.33 -19.95
N LEU A 513 -46.68 -10.26 -20.90
CA LEU A 513 -46.79 -11.70 -20.61
C LEU A 513 -45.52 -12.24 -19.94
N ALA A 514 -44.35 -11.79 -20.35
CA ALA A 514 -43.07 -12.15 -19.72
C ALA A 514 -43.02 -11.68 -18.27
N GLY A 515 -43.31 -10.41 -18.01
CA GLY A 515 -43.34 -9.85 -16.65
C GLY A 515 -44.31 -10.59 -15.72
N ILE A 516 -45.51 -10.92 -16.23
CA ILE A 516 -46.50 -11.72 -15.48
C ILE A 516 -45.96 -13.12 -15.20
N ARG A 517 -45.38 -13.82 -16.18
CA ARG A 517 -44.82 -15.17 -16.00
C ARG A 517 -43.73 -15.19 -14.93
N MET A 518 -42.81 -14.25 -14.96
CA MET A 518 -41.73 -14.17 -14.00
C MET A 518 -42.25 -13.88 -12.59
N ALA A 519 -43.14 -12.91 -12.43
CA ALA A 519 -43.76 -12.61 -11.13
C ALA A 519 -44.51 -13.83 -10.54
N PHE A 520 -45.10 -14.64 -11.39
CA PHE A 520 -45.77 -15.88 -10.98
C PHE A 520 -44.78 -16.99 -10.63
N ALA A 521 -43.71 -17.17 -11.42
CA ALA A 521 -42.69 -18.19 -11.18
C ALA A 521 -42.06 -18.02 -9.81
N ASP A 522 -41.69 -16.82 -9.48
CA ASP A 522 -40.96 -16.52 -8.24
C ASP A 522 -41.82 -16.58 -6.97
N ARG A 523 -43.11 -16.15 -7.07
CA ARG A 523 -43.93 -15.92 -5.88
C ARG A 523 -45.05 -16.91 -5.69
N ILE A 524 -45.52 -17.57 -6.75
CA ILE A 524 -46.76 -18.33 -6.74
C ILE A 524 -46.60 -19.76 -7.22
N ALA A 525 -45.76 -20.03 -8.23
CA ALA A 525 -45.69 -21.36 -8.88
C ALA A 525 -45.40 -22.48 -7.86
N TRP A 526 -44.50 -22.27 -6.90
CA TRP A 526 -44.17 -23.24 -5.86
C TRP A 526 -45.29 -23.52 -4.85
N ARG A 527 -46.31 -22.66 -4.80
CA ARG A 527 -47.50 -22.82 -3.94
C ARG A 527 -48.61 -23.68 -4.61
N ILE A 528 -48.49 -23.94 -5.91
CA ILE A 528 -49.45 -24.76 -6.62
C ILE A 528 -49.16 -26.22 -6.30
N PRO A 529 -50.09 -26.99 -5.70
CA PRO A 529 -49.86 -28.40 -5.36
C PRO A 529 -49.59 -29.24 -6.61
N HIS A 530 -48.76 -30.28 -6.47
CA HIS A 530 -48.50 -31.23 -7.55
C HIS A 530 -49.79 -31.78 -8.14
N GLY A 531 -49.88 -31.77 -9.48
CA GLY A 531 -51.05 -32.27 -10.22
C GLY A 531 -52.26 -31.32 -10.23
N ARG A 532 -52.09 -30.08 -9.76
CA ARG A 532 -53.11 -29.03 -9.91
C ARG A 532 -52.66 -27.95 -10.89
N THR A 533 -53.63 -27.30 -11.52
CA THR A 533 -53.40 -26.21 -12.46
C THR A 533 -54.08 -24.95 -11.96
N LEU A 534 -53.40 -23.83 -11.93
CA LEU A 534 -53.97 -22.52 -11.66
C LEU A 534 -54.40 -21.88 -12.98
N ASN A 535 -55.71 -21.64 -13.15
CA ASN A 535 -56.25 -20.84 -14.25
C ASN A 535 -56.45 -19.41 -13.77
N LEU A 536 -55.86 -18.47 -14.48
CA LEU A 536 -55.92 -17.05 -14.16
C LEU A 536 -56.48 -16.28 -15.35
N THR A 537 -57.51 -15.49 -15.08
CA THR A 537 -58.03 -14.48 -16.01
C THR A 537 -57.96 -13.13 -15.29
N TRP A 538 -57.26 -12.17 -15.86
CA TRP A 538 -57.07 -10.84 -15.28
C TRP A 538 -57.42 -9.76 -16.29
N SER A 539 -58.25 -8.79 -15.88
CA SER A 539 -58.54 -7.56 -16.64
C SER A 539 -58.43 -6.35 -15.71
N ARG A 540 -58.50 -5.14 -16.25
CA ARG A 540 -58.58 -3.92 -15.44
C ARG A 540 -59.81 -3.85 -14.52
N GLU A 541 -60.84 -4.61 -14.84
CA GLU A 541 -62.11 -4.63 -14.13
C GLU A 541 -62.19 -5.71 -13.05
N GLY A 542 -61.25 -6.64 -13.03
CA GLY A 542 -61.17 -7.70 -12.02
C GLY A 542 -60.38 -8.92 -12.45
N SER A 543 -60.24 -9.85 -11.51
CA SER A 543 -59.52 -11.11 -11.73
C SER A 543 -60.37 -12.31 -11.33
N ASN A 544 -60.21 -13.42 -12.05
CA ASN A 544 -60.80 -14.72 -11.72
C ASN A 544 -59.66 -15.75 -11.61
N LEU A 545 -59.56 -16.39 -10.45
CA LEU A 545 -58.54 -17.41 -10.15
C LEU A 545 -59.27 -18.72 -9.81
N GLN A 546 -58.89 -19.79 -10.51
CA GLN A 546 -59.40 -21.13 -10.24
C GLN A 546 -58.28 -22.15 -10.18
N LEU A 547 -58.28 -22.96 -9.13
CA LEU A 547 -57.35 -24.09 -8.97
C LEU A 547 -58.05 -25.37 -9.43
N ALA A 548 -57.75 -25.86 -10.62
CA ALA A 548 -58.33 -27.09 -11.18
C ALA A 548 -57.62 -28.35 -10.65
N GLY A 549 -58.37 -29.44 -10.46
CA GLY A 549 -57.84 -30.75 -10.07
C GLY A 549 -57.18 -31.49 -11.23
N ALA A 550 -56.30 -32.45 -10.93
CA ALA A 550 -55.73 -33.33 -11.95
C ALA A 550 -56.82 -34.19 -12.59
N GLY A 551 -57.44 -33.70 -13.65
CA GLY A 551 -58.48 -34.44 -14.36
C GLY A 551 -59.58 -33.63 -15.02
N GLU A 552 -59.66 -32.31 -14.77
CA GLU A 552 -60.74 -31.46 -15.33
C GLU A 552 -60.37 -30.61 -16.56
N GLY A 553 -59.23 -30.85 -17.16
CA GLY A 553 -58.65 -30.00 -18.22
C GLY A 553 -58.61 -30.64 -19.61
N ALA A 554 -59.63 -31.41 -20.05
CA ALA A 554 -59.70 -31.88 -21.43
C ALA A 554 -61.15 -31.96 -21.90
N SER A 555 -61.85 -30.81 -22.06
CA SER A 555 -62.97 -30.66 -22.96
C SER A 555 -63.36 -29.16 -23.07
N GLN A 556 -62.79 -28.46 -24.01
CA GLN A 556 -63.36 -27.69 -25.09
C GLN A 556 -62.28 -26.87 -25.81
#